data_4b72719d54e17f01c70d73a4d234d024
#
_entry.id   4b72719d54e17f01c70d73a4d234d024
#
_cell.length_a   1.000
_cell.length_b   1.000
_cell.length_c   1.000
_cell.angle_alpha   90.00
_cell.angle_beta   90.00
_cell.angle_gamma   90.00
#
_symmetry.space_group_name_H-M   'P 1'
#
loop_
_entity.id
_entity.type
_entity.pdbx_description
1 polymer ?
#
loop_
_entity_poly.entity_id
_entity_poly.type
_entity_poly.pdbx_seq_one_letter_code
_entity_poly.pdbx_strand_id
1 'polypeptide(L)'
;MIRSYDQAVRNYLDAGHAEEAPELGEPPQGPIYYMPHRGVVRPGSETTKLRVVFDASSKAAGKLSLNDVLYAGPNLNPSLSDILIRFRVHNVAIMPDIEKAFLQIELAEKERDALRFLWYQSTSKQGEILPPIKEYRMMTRVPFGATCSPFLIAATLRHHLKGVDPAPLSS
;
A
#
# COMPACT_ATOMS: atom_id res chain seq x y z
N MET A 1 1.89 -14.50 -18.06
CA MET A 1 2.34 -13.99 -16.75
C MET A 1 2.81 -12.53 -16.80
N ILE A 2 3.79 -12.14 -17.65
CA ILE A 2 4.27 -10.74 -17.76
C ILE A 2 3.14 -9.74 -18.09
N ARG A 3 2.28 -10.04 -19.06
CA ARG A 3 1.15 -9.16 -19.44
C ARG A 3 0.17 -8.90 -18.29
N SER A 4 -0.15 -9.92 -17.50
CA SER A 4 -1.05 -9.77 -16.34
C SER A 4 -0.39 -8.97 -15.21
N TYR A 5 0.93 -9.09 -15.08
CA TYR A 5 1.71 -8.31 -14.13
C TYR A 5 1.79 -6.84 -14.56
N ASP A 6 2.10 -6.59 -15.84
CA ASP A 6 2.11 -5.25 -16.41
C ASP A 6 0.77 -4.55 -16.23
N GLN A 7 -0.33 -5.26 -16.51
CA GLN A 7 -1.68 -4.71 -16.27
C GLN A 7 -1.91 -4.36 -14.80
N ALA A 8 -1.42 -5.18 -13.86
CA ALA A 8 -1.57 -4.89 -12.43
C ALA A 8 -0.78 -3.64 -12.01
N VAL A 9 0.42 -3.43 -12.55
CA VAL A 9 1.20 -2.20 -12.31
C VAL A 9 0.50 -0.98 -12.92
N ARG A 10 -0.03 -1.11 -14.16
CA ARG A 10 -0.80 -0.01 -14.78
C ARG A 10 -2.01 0.38 -13.99
N ASN A 11 -2.73 -0.58 -13.44
CA ASN A 11 -3.89 -0.28 -12.60
C ASN A 11 -3.52 0.58 -11.37
N TYR A 12 -2.27 0.47 -10.86
CA TYR A 12 -1.81 1.39 -9.81
C TYR A 12 -1.57 2.81 -10.34
N LEU A 13 -0.99 2.93 -11.54
CA LEU A 13 -0.76 4.23 -12.19
C LEU A 13 -2.08 4.90 -12.57
N ASP A 14 -2.98 4.17 -13.22
CA ASP A 14 -4.28 4.67 -13.67
C ASP A 14 -5.18 5.10 -12.48
N ALA A 15 -5.06 4.40 -11.36
CA ALA A 15 -5.76 4.74 -10.12
C ALA A 15 -5.08 5.85 -9.30
N GLY A 16 -3.95 6.40 -9.77
CA GLY A 16 -3.18 7.39 -9.02
C GLY A 16 -2.56 6.86 -7.72
N HIS A 17 -2.43 5.54 -7.59
CA HIS A 17 -1.77 4.91 -6.45
C HIS A 17 -0.25 4.83 -6.61
N ALA A 18 0.25 4.99 -7.81
CA ALA A 18 1.65 5.14 -8.15
C ALA A 18 1.80 6.26 -9.18
N GLU A 19 2.98 6.84 -9.27
CA GLU A 19 3.34 7.89 -10.21
C GLU A 19 4.72 7.65 -10.79
N GLU A 20 5.06 8.29 -11.90
CA GLU A 20 6.43 8.29 -12.39
C GLU A 20 7.33 9.07 -11.42
N ALA A 21 8.53 8.53 -11.14
CA ALA A 21 9.50 9.26 -10.34
C ALA A 21 10.01 10.49 -11.13
N PRO A 22 10.37 11.60 -10.46
CA PRO A 22 10.99 12.72 -11.11
C PRO A 22 12.24 12.30 -11.89
N GLU A 23 12.50 12.94 -13.01
CA GLU A 23 13.70 12.68 -13.79
C GLU A 23 14.97 12.96 -12.97
N LEU A 24 16.04 12.23 -13.31
CA LEU A 24 17.36 12.43 -12.72
C LEU A 24 17.82 13.88 -12.96
N GLY A 25 17.77 14.72 -11.95
CA GLY A 25 18.12 16.14 -12.03
C GLY A 25 17.52 16.98 -10.90
N GLU A 26 16.38 16.56 -10.37
CA GLU A 26 15.85 17.16 -9.15
C GLU A 26 16.35 16.38 -7.92
N PRO A 27 16.97 17.07 -6.93
CA PRO A 27 17.41 16.41 -5.72
C PRO A 27 16.20 15.80 -5.01
N PRO A 28 16.28 14.52 -4.58
CA PRO A 28 15.20 13.89 -3.85
C PRO A 28 14.91 14.67 -2.55
N GLN A 29 13.65 14.87 -2.23
CA GLN A 29 13.25 15.58 -1.00
C GLN A 29 13.48 14.75 0.28
N GLY A 30 13.83 13.47 0.13
CA GLY A 30 14.02 12.52 1.24
C GLY A 30 14.88 11.32 0.88
N PRO A 31 14.98 10.34 1.76
CA PRO A 31 15.71 9.11 1.47
C PRO A 31 15.05 8.33 0.34
N ILE A 32 15.88 7.78 -0.56
CA ILE A 32 15.42 6.91 -1.64
C ILE A 32 15.56 5.45 -1.22
N TYR A 33 14.48 4.67 -1.41
CA TYR A 33 14.53 3.23 -1.28
C TYR A 33 13.77 2.58 -2.42
N TYR A 34 14.36 1.54 -3.04
CA TYR A 34 13.73 0.76 -4.10
C TYR A 34 13.22 -0.56 -3.53
N MET A 35 11.90 -0.71 -3.48
CA MET A 35 11.26 -1.93 -3.03
C MET A 35 11.26 -2.99 -4.13
N PRO A 36 11.87 -4.16 -3.91
CA PRO A 36 11.62 -5.31 -4.76
C PRO A 36 10.14 -5.69 -4.72
N HIS A 37 9.65 -6.23 -5.82
CA HIS A 37 8.26 -6.66 -5.89
C HIS A 37 8.09 -7.93 -6.71
N ARG A 38 7.04 -8.69 -6.40
CA ARG A 38 6.71 -9.94 -7.09
C ARG A 38 5.21 -10.11 -7.29
N GLY A 39 4.85 -10.85 -8.33
CA GLY A 39 3.46 -11.24 -8.58
C GLY A 39 3.08 -12.49 -7.78
N VAL A 40 1.98 -12.41 -7.03
CA VAL A 40 1.38 -13.56 -6.35
C VAL A 40 0.07 -13.90 -7.03
N VAL A 41 -0.04 -15.12 -7.54
CA VAL A 41 -1.25 -15.62 -8.19
C VAL A 41 -2.14 -16.32 -7.15
N ARG A 42 -3.42 -15.95 -7.10
CA ARG A 42 -4.45 -16.61 -6.29
C ARG A 42 -5.49 -17.25 -7.19
N PRO A 43 -5.40 -18.55 -7.49
CA PRO A 43 -6.29 -19.23 -8.44
C PRO A 43 -7.77 -19.19 -8.08
N GLY A 44 -8.12 -19.13 -6.79
CA GLY A 44 -9.49 -19.09 -6.28
C GLY A 44 -10.08 -17.68 -6.07
N SER A 45 -9.41 -16.62 -6.48
CA SER A 45 -9.94 -15.25 -6.31
C SER A 45 -10.84 -14.87 -7.47
N GLU A 46 -12.07 -14.46 -7.17
CA GLU A 46 -13.03 -13.98 -8.18
C GLU A 46 -12.67 -12.59 -8.73
N THR A 47 -12.01 -11.75 -7.93
CA THR A 47 -11.78 -10.33 -8.27
C THR A 47 -10.38 -10.04 -8.77
N THR A 48 -9.34 -10.64 -8.20
CA THR A 48 -7.95 -10.31 -8.57
C THR A 48 -7.09 -11.57 -8.59
N LYS A 49 -6.84 -12.10 -9.80
CA LYS A 49 -6.05 -13.32 -9.99
C LYS A 49 -4.56 -13.13 -9.70
N LEU A 50 -4.01 -11.93 -9.91
CA LEU A 50 -2.60 -11.60 -9.67
C LEU A 50 -2.50 -10.34 -8.81
N ARG A 51 -1.74 -10.43 -7.72
CA ARG A 51 -1.44 -9.29 -6.83
C ARG A 51 0.05 -8.98 -6.90
N VAL A 52 0.39 -7.71 -7.05
CA VAL A 52 1.76 -7.22 -6.88
C VAL A 52 2.02 -7.08 -5.38
N VAL A 53 3.06 -7.75 -4.89
CA VAL A 53 3.48 -7.69 -3.49
C VAL A 53 4.84 -7.03 -3.44
N PHE A 54 4.92 -5.91 -2.73
CA PHE A 54 6.14 -5.16 -2.49
C PHE A 54 6.81 -5.65 -1.20
N ASP A 55 8.13 -5.74 -1.20
CA ASP A 55 8.89 -6.26 -0.07
C ASP A 55 9.74 -5.15 0.58
N ALA A 56 9.14 -4.48 1.56
CA ALA A 56 9.81 -3.47 2.36
C ALA A 56 10.84 -4.06 3.37
N SER A 57 10.86 -5.37 3.52
CA SER A 57 11.83 -6.08 4.39
C SER A 57 13.05 -6.59 3.62
N SER A 58 13.04 -6.50 2.29
CA SER A 58 14.17 -6.91 1.46
C SER A 58 15.37 -6.01 1.73
N LYS A 59 16.56 -6.62 1.83
CA LYS A 59 17.82 -5.90 2.02
C LYS A 59 19.01 -6.68 1.48
N ALA A 60 20.04 -5.96 1.05
CA ALA A 60 21.34 -6.56 0.76
C ALA A 60 22.04 -6.98 2.05
N ALA A 61 22.99 -7.91 1.95
CA ALA A 61 23.76 -8.36 3.09
C ALA A 61 24.44 -7.17 3.80
N GLY A 62 24.28 -7.09 5.12
CA GLY A 62 24.86 -6.01 5.94
C GLY A 62 24.22 -4.63 5.77
N LYS A 63 23.09 -4.51 5.06
CA LYS A 63 22.31 -3.26 4.90
C LYS A 63 21.01 -3.33 5.70
N LEU A 64 20.40 -2.17 5.90
CA LEU A 64 19.06 -2.05 6.50
C LEU A 64 17.99 -2.14 5.42
N SER A 65 16.87 -2.74 5.75
CA SER A 65 15.64 -2.69 4.96
C SER A 65 14.85 -1.43 5.28
N LEU A 66 13.85 -1.12 4.45
CA LEU A 66 12.93 -0.03 4.77
C LEU A 66 12.23 -0.28 6.12
N ASN A 67 11.77 -1.51 6.38
CA ASN A 67 11.12 -1.86 7.64
C ASN A 67 12.02 -1.79 8.87
N ASP A 68 13.34 -1.92 8.71
CA ASP A 68 14.29 -1.77 9.83
C ASP A 68 14.41 -0.30 10.28
N VAL A 69 14.11 0.66 9.42
CA VAL A 69 14.26 2.11 9.70
C VAL A 69 12.92 2.84 9.87
N LEU A 70 11.80 2.20 9.51
CA LEU A 70 10.47 2.77 9.71
C LEU A 70 10.02 2.61 11.17
N TYR A 71 9.48 3.68 11.73
CA TYR A 71 8.79 3.60 13.01
C TYR A 71 7.43 2.93 12.86
N ALA A 72 7.27 1.76 13.50
CA ALA A 72 6.06 0.95 13.37
C ALA A 72 4.79 1.60 13.96
N GLY A 73 4.97 2.52 14.91
CA GLY A 73 3.88 3.09 15.69
C GLY A 73 3.36 2.16 16.78
N PRO A 74 2.61 2.68 17.77
CA PRO A 74 1.98 1.87 18.79
C PRO A 74 0.83 1.04 18.21
N ASN A 75 0.55 -0.11 18.82
CA ASN A 75 -0.64 -0.89 18.47
C ASN A 75 -1.90 -0.15 18.95
N LEU A 76 -2.69 0.34 18.01
CA LEU A 76 -3.95 1.02 18.27
C LEU A 76 -5.17 0.10 18.17
N ASN A 77 -5.00 -1.15 17.78
CA ASN A 77 -6.11 -2.09 17.67
C ASN A 77 -6.59 -2.51 19.08
N PRO A 78 -7.91 -2.56 19.31
CA PRO A 78 -8.45 -3.11 20.54
C PRO A 78 -8.15 -4.62 20.63
N SER A 79 -8.24 -5.16 21.87
CA SER A 79 -8.07 -6.60 22.09
C SER A 79 -9.11 -7.39 21.28
N LEU A 80 -8.67 -8.46 20.61
CA LEU A 80 -9.57 -9.33 19.87
C LEU A 80 -10.66 -9.94 20.76
N SER A 81 -10.32 -10.30 22.00
CA SER A 81 -11.28 -10.82 22.99
C SER A 81 -12.38 -9.81 23.30
N ASP A 82 -12.00 -8.55 23.49
CA ASP A 82 -12.97 -7.48 23.77
C ASP A 82 -13.91 -7.23 22.59
N ILE A 83 -13.37 -7.29 21.36
CA ILE A 83 -14.18 -7.19 20.15
C ILE A 83 -15.18 -8.34 20.07
N LEU A 84 -14.73 -9.58 20.29
CA LEU A 84 -15.58 -10.77 20.21
C LEU A 84 -16.67 -10.79 21.27
N ILE A 85 -16.39 -10.30 22.48
CA ILE A 85 -17.39 -10.19 23.54
C ILE A 85 -18.44 -9.15 23.15
N ARG A 86 -18.03 -7.94 22.76
CA ARG A 86 -18.95 -6.86 22.34
C ARG A 86 -19.81 -7.28 21.13
N PHE A 87 -19.23 -8.01 20.19
CA PHE A 87 -19.96 -8.50 19.01
C PHE A 87 -21.15 -9.41 19.36
N ARG A 88 -21.14 -10.04 20.55
CA ARG A 88 -22.19 -10.95 21.02
C ARG A 88 -23.27 -10.27 21.86
N VAL A 89 -23.08 -9.01 22.24
CA VAL A 89 -24.00 -8.30 23.14
C VAL A 89 -25.30 -7.90 22.44
N HIS A 90 -25.24 -7.62 21.13
CA HIS A 90 -26.37 -7.13 20.36
C HIS A 90 -26.97 -8.20 19.47
N ASN A 91 -28.30 -8.12 19.25
CA ASN A 91 -29.03 -9.05 18.37
C ASN A 91 -28.65 -8.91 16.88
N VAL A 92 -28.15 -7.73 16.49
CA VAL A 92 -27.69 -7.43 15.13
C VAL A 92 -26.24 -7.03 15.17
N ALA A 93 -25.42 -7.75 14.41
CA ALA A 93 -23.99 -7.45 14.27
C ALA A 93 -23.69 -7.07 12.82
N ILE A 94 -22.99 -5.97 12.64
CA ILE A 94 -22.56 -5.46 11.32
C ILE A 94 -21.05 -5.53 11.24
N MET A 95 -20.53 -6.10 10.17
CA MET A 95 -19.09 -6.22 9.91
C MET A 95 -18.78 -5.55 8.56
N PRO A 96 -18.52 -4.24 8.55
CA PRO A 96 -18.16 -3.52 7.33
C PRO A 96 -16.72 -3.85 6.91
N ASP A 97 -16.44 -3.76 5.60
CA ASP A 97 -15.09 -3.86 5.05
C ASP A 97 -14.75 -2.57 4.29
N ILE A 98 -13.47 -2.19 4.31
CA ILE A 98 -12.98 -1.02 3.57
C ILE A 98 -12.19 -1.52 2.38
N GLU A 99 -12.73 -1.29 1.17
CA GLU A 99 -12.04 -1.66 -0.06
C GLU A 99 -10.67 -0.99 -0.14
N LYS A 100 -9.62 -1.81 -0.35
CA LYS A 100 -8.22 -1.34 -0.47
C LYS A 100 -7.80 -0.39 0.66
N ALA A 101 -8.15 -0.70 1.90
CA ALA A 101 -8.06 0.19 3.07
C ALA A 101 -6.73 0.98 3.17
N PHE A 102 -5.57 0.35 2.96
CA PHE A 102 -4.27 1.04 2.99
C PHE A 102 -4.12 2.05 1.84
N LEU A 103 -4.65 1.74 0.66
CA LEU A 103 -4.58 2.61 -0.51
C LEU A 103 -5.54 3.82 -0.41
N GLN A 104 -6.37 3.90 0.62
CA GLN A 104 -7.18 5.09 0.91
C GLN A 104 -6.40 6.19 1.64
N ILE A 105 -5.22 5.86 2.18
CA ILE A 105 -4.40 6.80 2.95
C ILE A 105 -3.32 7.40 2.07
N GLU A 106 -3.37 8.70 1.88
CA GLU A 106 -2.41 9.45 1.08
C GLU A 106 -1.10 9.70 1.83
N LEU A 107 0.03 9.60 1.14
CA LEU A 107 1.34 9.93 1.64
C LEU A 107 1.78 11.32 1.18
N ALA A 108 2.39 12.06 2.09
CA ALA A 108 3.01 13.34 1.75
C ALA A 108 4.08 13.15 0.67
N GLU A 109 4.19 14.09 -0.26
CA GLU A 109 5.07 13.98 -1.43
C GLU A 109 6.53 13.70 -1.04
N LYS A 110 7.03 14.36 -0.01
CA LYS A 110 8.38 14.19 0.51
C LYS A 110 8.71 12.77 1.01
N GLU A 111 7.71 11.95 1.32
CA GLU A 111 7.88 10.59 1.80
C GLU A 111 7.83 9.54 0.67
N ARG A 112 7.38 9.92 -0.53
CA ARG A 112 7.13 8.99 -1.63
C ARG A 112 8.41 8.39 -2.20
N ASP A 113 9.54 9.09 -2.12
CA ASP A 113 10.83 8.59 -2.62
C ASP A 113 11.37 7.39 -1.83
N ALA A 114 10.94 7.22 -0.58
CA ALA A 114 11.24 6.02 0.20
C ALA A 114 10.49 4.76 -0.29
N LEU A 115 9.61 4.89 -1.28
CA LEU A 115 8.75 3.84 -1.79
C LEU A 115 8.86 3.70 -3.32
N ARG A 116 10.04 3.87 -3.88
CA ARG A 116 10.28 3.69 -5.32
C ARG A 116 10.28 2.21 -5.70
N PHE A 117 9.94 1.94 -6.95
CA PHE A 117 10.10 0.62 -7.57
C PHE A 117 10.46 0.78 -9.06
N LEU A 118 10.96 -0.28 -9.65
CA LEU A 118 11.36 -0.32 -11.05
C LEU A 118 10.37 -1.15 -11.85
N TRP A 119 9.92 -0.62 -12.99
CA TRP A 119 9.09 -1.36 -13.92
C TRP A 119 9.41 -0.98 -15.36
N TYR A 120 8.93 -1.79 -16.29
CA TYR A 120 9.12 -1.55 -17.70
C TYR A 120 8.24 -0.40 -18.22
N GLN A 121 8.84 0.47 -19.05
CA GLN A 121 8.08 1.47 -19.79
C GLN A 121 7.18 0.78 -20.81
N SER A 122 5.94 1.19 -20.91
CA SER A 122 4.88 0.50 -21.64
C SER A 122 4.98 0.49 -23.15
N THR A 123 5.88 1.20 -23.72
CA THR A 123 6.01 1.31 -25.17
C THR A 123 7.15 0.43 -25.67
N SER A 124 6.92 -0.89 -25.72
CA SER A 124 7.70 -1.75 -26.58
C SER A 124 7.38 -1.37 -28.03
N LYS A 125 8.33 -0.74 -28.71
CA LYS A 125 8.27 -0.63 -30.17
C LYS A 125 8.32 -2.03 -30.75
N GLN A 126 7.59 -2.24 -31.86
CA GLN A 126 7.55 -3.52 -32.55
C GLN A 126 8.99 -3.98 -32.86
N GLY A 127 9.44 -5.07 -32.21
CA GLY A 127 10.80 -5.61 -32.35
C GLY A 127 11.72 -5.50 -31.15
N GLU A 128 11.34 -4.79 -30.09
CA GLU A 128 12.10 -4.78 -28.82
C GLU A 128 11.72 -5.98 -27.95
N ILE A 129 12.74 -6.71 -27.49
CA ILE A 129 12.55 -7.90 -26.65
C ILE A 129 12.06 -7.53 -25.25
N LEU A 130 12.48 -6.38 -24.72
CA LEU A 130 12.01 -5.80 -23.46
C LEU A 130 12.01 -4.27 -23.57
N PRO A 131 10.93 -3.59 -23.13
CA PRO A 131 10.90 -2.13 -23.07
C PRO A 131 11.90 -1.61 -22.00
N PRO A 132 12.37 -0.35 -22.10
CA PRO A 132 13.25 0.24 -21.12
C PRO A 132 12.61 0.24 -19.74
N ILE A 133 13.46 0.12 -18.71
CA ILE A 133 13.04 0.20 -17.30
C ILE A 133 12.87 1.67 -16.94
N LYS A 134 11.77 2.01 -16.26
CA LYS A 134 11.51 3.30 -15.64
C LYS A 134 11.43 3.19 -14.13
N GLU A 135 11.76 4.28 -13.47
CA GLU A 135 11.55 4.44 -12.04
C GLU A 135 10.14 4.99 -11.78
N TYR A 136 9.48 4.39 -10.81
CA TYR A 136 8.18 4.84 -10.33
C TYR A 136 8.26 5.09 -8.83
N ARG A 137 7.63 6.15 -8.37
CA ARG A 137 7.33 6.32 -6.96
C ARG A 137 6.11 5.44 -6.66
N MET A 138 6.30 4.45 -5.84
CA MET A 138 5.13 3.86 -5.29
C MET A 138 4.58 4.77 -4.22
N MET A 139 3.43 5.11 -4.50
CA MET A 139 2.35 5.48 -3.64
C MET A 139 2.39 6.92 -3.25
N THR A 140 1.59 7.59 -3.94
CA THR A 140 0.75 8.58 -3.27
C THR A 140 -0.02 7.97 -2.08
N ARG A 141 0.11 6.62 -1.82
CA ARG A 141 -0.71 5.87 -0.85
C ARG A 141 0.13 4.91 0.01
N VAL A 142 -0.38 4.57 1.18
CA VAL A 142 0.29 3.64 2.09
C VAL A 142 0.35 2.23 1.48
N PRO A 143 1.54 1.61 1.33
CA PRO A 143 1.68 0.29 0.75
C PRO A 143 1.39 -0.83 1.75
N PHE A 144 1.00 -1.99 1.23
CA PHE A 144 1.09 -3.23 1.98
C PHE A 144 2.56 -3.61 2.21
N GLY A 145 2.87 -4.14 3.41
CA GLY A 145 4.20 -4.65 3.74
C GLY A 145 5.10 -3.68 4.48
N ALA A 146 4.76 -2.38 4.54
CA ALA A 146 5.45 -1.45 5.41
C ALA A 146 5.01 -1.64 6.87
N THR A 147 5.97 -1.68 7.79
CA THR A 147 5.72 -1.97 9.22
C THR A 147 4.82 -0.94 9.89
N CYS A 148 4.79 0.31 9.40
CA CYS A 148 3.94 1.38 9.91
C CYS A 148 2.48 1.34 9.37
N SER A 149 2.19 0.57 8.33
CA SER A 149 0.87 0.60 7.67
C SER A 149 -0.30 0.25 8.60
N PRO A 150 -0.21 -0.76 9.50
CA PRO A 150 -1.29 -1.05 10.45
C PRO A 150 -1.57 0.10 11.43
N PHE A 151 -0.53 0.79 11.87
CA PHE A 151 -0.69 1.98 12.72
C PHE A 151 -1.37 3.12 11.97
N LEU A 152 -0.91 3.42 10.75
CA LEU A 152 -1.45 4.52 9.95
C LEU A 152 -2.95 4.36 9.68
N ILE A 153 -3.40 3.16 9.28
CA ILE A 153 -4.84 2.94 9.07
C ILE A 153 -5.64 3.07 10.38
N ALA A 154 -5.16 2.48 11.46
CA ALA A 154 -5.85 2.57 12.75
C ALA A 154 -5.92 4.01 13.28
N ALA A 155 -4.84 4.79 13.12
CA ALA A 155 -4.78 6.19 13.50
C ALA A 155 -5.73 7.06 12.65
N THR A 156 -5.74 6.86 11.33
CA THR A 156 -6.62 7.57 10.40
C THR A 156 -8.10 7.30 10.71
N LEU A 157 -8.48 6.04 10.90
CA LEU A 157 -9.84 5.67 11.28
C LEU A 157 -10.25 6.29 12.62
N ARG A 158 -9.39 6.22 13.63
CA ARG A 158 -9.66 6.85 14.94
C ARG A 158 -9.80 8.36 14.85
N HIS A 159 -8.97 9.01 14.02
CA HIS A 159 -9.06 10.45 13.81
C HIS A 159 -10.37 10.82 13.13
N HIS A 160 -10.74 10.10 12.08
CA HIS A 160 -12.00 10.31 11.35
C HIS A 160 -13.21 10.12 12.25
N LEU A 161 -13.25 9.04 13.02
CA LEU A 161 -14.38 8.73 13.91
C LEU A 161 -14.54 9.69 15.08
N LYS A 162 -13.49 10.39 15.52
CA LYS A 162 -13.62 11.45 16.55
C LYS A 162 -14.42 12.68 16.08
N GLY A 163 -14.47 12.91 14.78
CA GLY A 163 -15.25 14.00 14.18
C GLY A 163 -16.69 13.63 13.86
N VAL A 164 -17.08 12.38 14.05
CA VAL A 164 -18.45 11.90 13.81
C VAL A 164 -19.21 11.88 15.12
N ASP A 165 -20.16 12.80 15.31
CA ASP A 165 -21.08 12.74 16.43
C ASP A 165 -21.88 11.43 16.37
N PRO A 166 -21.95 10.65 17.46
CA PRO A 166 -22.82 9.48 17.48
C PRO A 166 -24.26 9.95 17.26
N ALA A 167 -24.89 9.51 16.17
CA ALA A 167 -26.30 9.77 15.95
C ALA A 167 -27.09 9.33 17.19
N PRO A 168 -28.03 10.15 17.70
CA PRO A 168 -28.84 9.77 18.85
C PRO A 168 -29.55 8.45 18.52
N LEU A 169 -29.33 7.44 19.36
CA LEU A 169 -30.08 6.20 19.27
C LEU A 169 -31.55 6.57 19.52
N SER A 170 -32.33 6.61 18.44
CA SER A 170 -33.77 6.74 18.58
C SER A 170 -34.30 5.53 19.34
N SER A 171 -34.79 5.78 20.53
CA SER A 171 -35.49 4.82 21.39
C SER A 171 -36.72 4.21 20.70
#